data_ba38f7c78b246da70e1255d8c938948c
#
_entry.id   ba38f7c78b246da70e1255d8c938948c
#
_cell.length_a   1.000
_cell.length_b   1.000
_cell.length_c   1.000
_cell.angle_alpha   90.00
_cell.angle_beta   90.00
_cell.angle_gamma   90.00
#
_symmetry.space_group_name_H-M   'P 1'
#
loop_
_entity.id
_entity.type
_entity.pdbx_description
1 polymer ?
#
loop_
_entity_poly.entity_id
_entity_poly.type
_entity_poly.pdbx_seq_one_letter_code
_entity_poly.pdbx_strand_id
1 'polypeptide(L)'
;MANIKTMSYDAIVIGGGGAGMRAALQLTEAGINTACITKVFPTRSHTVSAQGGITCAIASADPNDDWRWHMYDTVKGSDYIGDQDAIEYMCSVGPQAVFELEHMGLPFSRTEQGRIYQRPFGGPSKGPDNPTQAARTCAAADRTGHALLHTLYQANLKGGTTFLNEWYAVDLVKNSKDEVVGVVAIEIESGEVAYIKSKATVLATGGAGRIYASTTNAMINTGDGIGMALRAGFPVQDMEMWQFHPTGIHGAGTLVTEGCRGEGGYLINAEGERFMERYAPNAKDLAGRDVVARSMVLEILEGRGCGPDKDHVLLKLDHLGEETLNLRLPGICELSRTFAHVDPVKEPIPVVPTCHYMMGGVPTNVGGQALTQDENGNDKPIPGLFACGEAACVSVHGANRLGGNSLLDLVVFGRAAGLHIEEQLRGGFEVDGASEEDIKRAMARLERLDSASEGEDVAKVRKDLQNCMQLYFGVFRDGESMEKGIKLLEEIGERVRKTKLADTSKAFNTARIEALELDNLYEVAYATAKSAIERKESRGAHARNDFTERDDENWLKHSMYFPLDKRVGKRDVNFAPKTVPTFQPKVRTY
;
A
#
# COMPACT_ATOMS: atom_id res chain seq x y z
N MET A 1 -12.18 13.02 -35.45
CA MET A 1 -12.10 12.75 -33.98
C MET A 1 -12.88 13.82 -33.27
N ALA A 2 -13.71 13.47 -32.30
CA ALA A 2 -14.28 14.47 -31.41
C ALA A 2 -13.10 15.19 -30.72
N ASN A 3 -13.13 16.54 -30.71
CA ASN A 3 -12.11 17.32 -30.01
C ASN A 3 -12.13 16.94 -28.53
N ILE A 4 -11.16 16.15 -28.06
CA ILE A 4 -11.03 15.84 -26.63
C ILE A 4 -10.68 17.14 -25.89
N LYS A 5 -11.37 17.40 -24.77
CA LYS A 5 -11.08 18.56 -23.90
C LYS A 5 -9.66 18.44 -23.37
N THR A 6 -8.88 19.52 -23.47
CA THR A 6 -7.53 19.55 -22.89
C THR A 6 -7.49 20.51 -21.70
N MET A 7 -6.97 20.03 -20.58
CA MET A 7 -6.65 20.83 -19.38
C MET A 7 -5.14 20.80 -19.19
N SER A 8 -4.57 21.85 -18.59
CA SER A 8 -3.12 21.97 -18.43
C SER A 8 -2.74 22.42 -17.02
N TYR A 9 -1.80 21.72 -16.42
CA TYR A 9 -1.21 22.03 -15.11
C TYR A 9 0.31 21.83 -15.19
N ASP A 10 1.07 22.43 -14.28
CA ASP A 10 2.50 22.12 -14.16
C ASP A 10 2.72 20.74 -13.52
N ALA A 11 1.90 20.40 -12.53
CA ALA A 11 1.91 19.09 -11.89
C ALA A 11 0.48 18.56 -11.69
N ILE A 12 0.31 17.25 -11.84
CA ILE A 12 -0.93 16.54 -11.47
C ILE A 12 -0.61 15.42 -10.48
N VAL A 13 -1.47 15.28 -9.50
CA VAL A 13 -1.41 14.20 -8.51
C VAL A 13 -2.63 13.31 -8.68
N ILE A 14 -2.42 12.05 -9.00
CA ILE A 14 -3.49 11.07 -9.22
C ILE A 14 -3.68 10.26 -7.95
N GLY A 15 -4.76 10.52 -7.24
CA GLY A 15 -5.11 9.92 -5.95
C GLY A 15 -5.14 10.94 -4.81
N GLY A 16 -6.31 11.12 -4.20
CA GLY A 16 -6.56 12.05 -3.10
C GLY A 16 -6.43 11.41 -1.71
N GLY A 17 -5.57 10.39 -1.57
CA GLY A 17 -5.22 9.81 -0.27
C GLY A 17 -4.16 10.62 0.48
N GLY A 18 -3.68 10.09 1.61
CA GLY A 18 -2.70 10.78 2.45
C GLY A 18 -1.43 11.19 1.71
N ALA A 19 -0.85 10.29 0.90
CA ALA A 19 0.35 10.58 0.12
C ALA A 19 0.10 11.65 -0.94
N GLY A 20 -0.96 11.49 -1.73
CA GLY A 20 -1.31 12.43 -2.79
C GLY A 20 -1.65 13.81 -2.27
N MET A 21 -2.42 13.91 -1.20
CA MET A 21 -2.74 15.21 -0.58
C MET A 21 -1.50 15.88 0.06
N ARG A 22 -0.56 15.08 0.62
CA ARG A 22 0.68 15.68 1.13
C ARG A 22 1.57 16.21 0.01
N ALA A 23 1.66 15.48 -1.12
CA ALA A 23 2.39 15.94 -2.31
C ALA A 23 1.72 17.19 -2.93
N ALA A 24 0.41 17.16 -3.12
CA ALA A 24 -0.35 18.28 -3.67
C ALA A 24 -0.22 19.55 -2.80
N LEU A 25 -0.29 19.41 -1.48
CA LEU A 25 -0.09 20.51 -0.55
C LEU A 25 1.28 21.16 -0.71
N GLN A 26 2.34 20.34 -0.75
CA GLN A 26 3.71 20.85 -0.95
C GLN A 26 3.86 21.65 -2.25
N LEU A 27 3.29 21.15 -3.34
CA LEU A 27 3.33 21.80 -4.65
C LEU A 27 2.52 23.10 -4.68
N THR A 28 1.32 23.08 -4.09
CA THR A 28 0.45 24.27 -4.04
C THR A 28 1.04 25.37 -3.18
N GLU A 29 1.59 25.05 -2.02
CA GLU A 29 2.28 26.00 -1.13
C GLU A 29 3.53 26.61 -1.80
N ALA A 30 4.18 25.87 -2.70
CA ALA A 30 5.28 26.36 -3.53
C ALA A 30 4.84 27.25 -4.71
N GLY A 31 3.52 27.45 -4.89
CA GLY A 31 2.95 28.25 -5.98
C GLY A 31 2.94 27.55 -7.35
N ILE A 32 3.09 26.23 -7.39
CA ILE A 32 3.03 25.43 -8.60
C ILE A 32 1.57 25.15 -8.96
N ASN A 33 1.19 25.40 -10.22
CA ASN A 33 -0.16 25.12 -10.73
C ASN A 33 -0.42 23.61 -10.72
N THR A 34 -1.15 23.16 -9.69
CA THR A 34 -1.32 21.74 -9.37
C THR A 34 -2.79 21.34 -9.32
N ALA A 35 -3.14 20.18 -9.89
CA ALA A 35 -4.41 19.53 -9.71
C ALA A 35 -4.26 18.16 -9.04
N CYS A 36 -5.17 17.84 -8.11
CA CYS A 36 -5.33 16.53 -7.53
C CYS A 36 -6.56 15.86 -8.15
N ILE A 37 -6.33 14.75 -8.87
CA ILE A 37 -7.36 13.96 -9.56
C ILE A 37 -7.74 12.80 -8.65
N THR A 38 -9.00 12.65 -8.30
CA THR A 38 -9.44 11.57 -7.42
C THR A 38 -10.76 10.98 -7.87
N LYS A 39 -10.84 9.65 -7.96
CA LYS A 39 -12.04 8.93 -8.39
C LYS A 39 -13.17 8.91 -7.36
N VAL A 40 -12.84 9.20 -6.10
CA VAL A 40 -13.79 9.40 -5.01
C VAL A 40 -13.52 10.74 -4.35
N PHE A 41 -14.45 11.24 -3.57
CA PHE A 41 -14.20 12.43 -2.77
C PHE A 41 -13.00 12.19 -1.84
N PRO A 42 -12.06 13.15 -1.68
CA PRO A 42 -10.77 12.91 -0.99
C PRO A 42 -10.89 12.26 0.38
N THR A 43 -11.86 12.70 1.21
CA THR A 43 -12.09 12.14 2.55
C THR A 43 -12.66 10.72 2.56
N ARG A 44 -12.92 10.13 1.40
CA ARG A 44 -13.31 8.72 1.20
C ARG A 44 -12.15 7.81 0.77
N SER A 45 -10.94 8.34 0.65
CA SER A 45 -9.75 7.55 0.34
C SER A 45 -9.48 6.50 1.39
N HIS A 46 -8.81 5.41 0.99
CA HIS A 46 -8.52 4.28 1.90
C HIS A 46 -7.73 4.68 3.16
N THR A 47 -6.94 5.74 3.12
CA THR A 47 -6.24 6.30 4.30
C THR A 47 -7.19 6.54 5.47
N VAL A 48 -8.47 6.86 5.23
CA VAL A 48 -9.48 7.06 6.28
C VAL A 48 -9.65 5.82 7.17
N SER A 49 -9.40 4.64 6.64
CA SER A 49 -9.57 3.35 7.32
C SER A 49 -8.38 2.96 8.22
N ALA A 50 -7.28 3.71 8.20
CA ALA A 50 -6.10 3.40 9.01
C ALA A 50 -6.37 3.72 10.49
N GLN A 51 -6.26 2.68 11.31
CA GLN A 51 -6.67 2.71 12.72
C GLN A 51 -5.49 2.91 13.67
N GLY A 52 -4.34 2.31 13.35
CA GLY A 52 -3.26 2.06 14.30
C GLY A 52 -2.49 3.29 14.77
N GLY A 53 -2.03 4.11 13.86
CA GLY A 53 -1.19 5.27 14.14
C GLY A 53 -0.01 5.43 13.20
N ILE A 54 0.81 6.44 13.47
CA ILE A 54 2.04 6.77 12.74
C ILE A 54 3.23 6.39 13.59
N THR A 55 4.01 5.39 13.16
CA THR A 55 5.22 4.97 13.88
C THR A 55 6.34 5.97 13.62
N CYS A 56 6.82 6.62 14.69
CA CYS A 56 7.86 7.63 14.60
C CYS A 56 8.55 7.87 15.96
N ALA A 57 9.86 7.97 15.96
CA ALA A 57 10.67 8.20 17.16
C ALA A 57 10.66 9.68 17.58
N ILE A 58 9.58 10.11 18.23
CA ILE A 58 9.44 11.49 18.77
C ILE A 58 9.79 11.61 20.26
N ALA A 59 10.28 10.53 20.87
CA ALA A 59 10.70 10.48 22.28
C ALA A 59 9.63 10.92 23.30
N SER A 60 8.35 10.70 22.99
CA SER A 60 7.24 11.07 23.86
C SER A 60 7.02 10.04 24.97
N ALA A 61 6.99 8.75 24.63
CA ALA A 61 6.83 7.66 25.60
C ALA A 61 8.15 7.28 26.28
N ASP A 62 9.27 7.29 25.55
CA ASP A 62 10.62 7.04 26.06
C ASP A 62 11.54 8.20 25.64
N PRO A 63 12.05 8.99 26.59
CA PRO A 63 12.93 10.12 26.27
C PRO A 63 14.23 9.74 25.54
N ASN A 64 14.62 8.46 25.59
CA ASN A 64 15.82 7.96 24.93
C ASN A 64 15.53 7.36 23.55
N ASP A 65 14.24 7.32 23.10
CA ASP A 65 13.92 6.78 21.79
C ASP A 65 14.58 7.59 20.67
N ASP A 66 15.12 6.87 19.69
CA ASP A 66 15.95 7.46 18.64
C ASP A 66 15.51 6.92 17.26
N TRP A 67 15.52 7.77 16.24
CA TRP A 67 15.16 7.38 14.88
C TRP A 67 16.10 6.30 14.30
N ARG A 68 17.34 6.16 14.83
CA ARG A 68 18.28 5.10 14.43
C ARG A 68 17.80 3.72 14.88
N TRP A 69 17.13 3.64 16.02
CA TRP A 69 16.46 2.41 16.45
C TRP A 69 15.27 2.08 15.56
N HIS A 70 14.48 3.10 15.22
CA HIS A 70 13.38 2.94 14.26
C HIS A 70 13.91 2.47 12.89
N MET A 71 15.01 3.03 12.41
CA MET A 71 15.68 2.58 11.18
C MET A 71 16.12 1.12 11.28
N TYR A 72 16.80 0.74 12.37
CA TYR A 72 17.20 -0.66 12.60
C TYR A 72 16.03 -1.62 12.55
N ASP A 73 14.93 -1.32 13.26
CA ASP A 73 13.73 -2.14 13.29
C ASP A 73 13.08 -2.24 11.92
N THR A 74 13.09 -1.16 11.14
CA THR A 74 12.54 -1.15 9.78
C THR A 74 13.38 -2.00 8.82
N VAL A 75 14.71 -1.90 8.87
CA VAL A 75 15.63 -2.74 8.09
C VAL A 75 15.44 -4.21 8.43
N LYS A 76 15.44 -4.56 9.74
CA LYS A 76 15.17 -5.92 10.21
C LYS A 76 13.79 -6.40 9.78
N GLY A 77 12.77 -5.56 9.97
CA GLY A 77 11.38 -5.86 9.60
C GLY A 77 11.21 -6.12 8.11
N SER A 78 11.92 -5.37 7.27
CA SER A 78 11.93 -5.53 5.81
C SER A 78 12.59 -6.83 5.31
N ASP A 79 13.11 -7.63 6.23
CA ASP A 79 13.94 -8.81 5.97
C ASP A 79 15.14 -8.53 5.05
N TYR A 80 15.73 -7.33 5.27
CA TYR A 80 16.97 -6.82 4.66
C TYR A 80 16.89 -6.56 3.15
N ILE A 81 15.72 -6.51 2.55
CA ILE A 81 15.55 -6.01 1.17
C ILE A 81 14.94 -4.60 1.11
N GLY A 82 14.81 -3.91 2.22
CA GLY A 82 14.57 -2.46 2.23
C GLY A 82 15.84 -1.69 1.89
N ASP A 83 15.75 -0.64 1.07
CA ASP A 83 16.86 0.24 0.74
C ASP A 83 17.22 1.11 1.95
N GLN A 84 18.45 1.00 2.45
CA GLN A 84 18.83 1.59 3.74
C GLN A 84 18.97 3.12 3.68
N ASP A 85 19.27 3.71 2.53
CA ASP A 85 19.23 5.15 2.33
C ASP A 85 17.81 5.73 2.40
N ALA A 86 16.84 5.04 1.81
CA ALA A 86 15.43 5.43 1.86
C ALA A 86 14.84 5.25 3.27
N ILE A 87 15.17 4.16 3.95
CA ILE A 87 14.75 3.90 5.34
C ILE A 87 15.36 4.96 6.28
N GLU A 88 16.65 5.29 6.12
CA GLU A 88 17.30 6.37 6.86
C GLU A 88 16.57 7.70 6.67
N TYR A 89 16.24 8.05 5.41
CA TYR A 89 15.50 9.27 5.11
C TYR A 89 14.14 9.29 5.81
N MET A 90 13.36 8.21 5.67
CA MET A 90 12.04 8.11 6.30
C MET A 90 12.10 8.27 7.81
N CYS A 91 13.00 7.56 8.48
CA CYS A 91 13.08 7.56 9.94
C CYS A 91 13.66 8.86 10.50
N SER A 92 14.65 9.46 9.84
CA SER A 92 15.28 10.71 10.28
C SER A 92 14.40 11.94 10.07
N VAL A 93 13.62 12.00 8.98
CA VAL A 93 12.67 13.08 8.66
C VAL A 93 11.34 12.89 9.41
N GLY A 94 11.03 11.66 9.82
CA GLY A 94 9.77 11.30 10.46
C GLY A 94 9.31 12.22 11.58
N PRO A 95 10.16 12.56 12.59
CA PRO A 95 9.78 13.46 13.67
C PRO A 95 9.28 14.82 13.18
N GLN A 96 9.97 15.42 12.20
CA GLN A 96 9.53 16.68 11.58
C GLN A 96 8.15 16.51 10.91
N ALA A 97 7.95 15.42 10.16
CA ALA A 97 6.69 15.16 9.47
C ALA A 97 5.51 15.02 10.44
N VAL A 98 5.71 14.37 11.58
CA VAL A 98 4.67 14.23 12.63
C VAL A 98 4.34 15.58 13.27
N PHE A 99 5.35 16.39 13.59
CA PHE A 99 5.12 17.72 14.17
C PHE A 99 4.47 18.69 13.15
N GLU A 100 4.81 18.59 11.87
CA GLU A 100 4.11 19.35 10.82
C GLU A 100 2.59 19.01 10.80
N LEU A 101 2.23 17.74 10.92
CA LEU A 101 0.82 17.32 11.01
C LEU A 101 0.13 17.86 12.26
N GLU A 102 0.82 17.84 13.40
CA GLU A 102 0.31 18.44 14.65
C GLU A 102 0.04 19.93 14.47
N HIS A 103 0.96 20.67 13.87
CA HIS A 103 0.80 22.09 13.56
C HIS A 103 -0.31 22.39 12.55
N MET A 104 -0.58 21.47 11.63
CA MET A 104 -1.74 21.53 10.74
C MET A 104 -3.07 21.28 11.46
N GLY A 105 -3.03 20.79 12.72
CA GLY A 105 -4.21 20.55 13.55
C GLY A 105 -4.61 19.10 13.72
N LEU A 106 -3.72 18.12 13.42
CA LEU A 106 -4.03 16.71 13.67
C LEU A 106 -4.20 16.48 15.19
N PRO A 107 -5.37 16.00 15.65
CA PRO A 107 -5.67 15.87 17.07
C PRO A 107 -5.14 14.56 17.65
N PHE A 108 -3.82 14.41 17.75
CA PHE A 108 -3.25 13.25 18.43
C PHE A 108 -3.78 13.11 19.86
N SER A 109 -4.01 11.88 20.30
CA SER A 109 -4.27 11.57 21.71
C SER A 109 -3.10 12.05 22.58
N ARG A 110 -3.40 12.48 23.82
CA ARG A 110 -2.40 13.06 24.74
C ARG A 110 -2.22 12.20 25.97
N THR A 111 -1.02 12.23 26.50
CA THR A 111 -0.72 11.77 27.86
C THR A 111 -1.23 12.78 28.89
N GLU A 112 -1.25 12.43 30.18
CA GLU A 112 -1.57 13.34 31.27
C GLU A 112 -0.66 14.58 31.31
N GLN A 113 0.58 14.44 30.81
CA GLN A 113 1.56 15.54 30.73
C GLN A 113 1.40 16.37 29.43
N GLY A 114 0.36 16.12 28.62
CA GLY A 114 0.09 16.83 27.37
C GLY A 114 0.95 16.42 26.18
N ARG A 115 1.79 15.38 26.30
CA ARG A 115 2.61 14.88 25.19
C ARG A 115 1.78 14.05 24.23
N ILE A 116 2.22 13.91 22.96
CA ILE A 116 1.60 13.00 21.99
C ILE A 116 1.67 11.58 22.54
N TYR A 117 0.52 10.90 22.55
CA TYR A 117 0.42 9.51 22.99
C TYR A 117 1.06 8.57 21.97
N GLN A 118 1.94 7.69 22.44
CA GLN A 118 2.57 6.63 21.65
C GLN A 118 2.25 5.26 22.25
N ARG A 119 1.90 4.30 21.39
CA ARG A 119 1.65 2.91 21.77
C ARG A 119 2.68 1.97 21.15
N PRO A 120 2.92 0.77 21.73
CA PRO A 120 3.74 -0.26 21.10
C PRO A 120 3.03 -0.89 19.91
N PHE A 121 3.82 -1.29 18.91
CA PHE A 121 3.40 -2.09 17.76
C PHE A 121 4.37 -3.24 17.55
N GLY A 122 4.03 -4.19 16.65
CA GLY A 122 4.86 -5.34 16.34
C GLY A 122 6.16 -4.94 15.63
N GLY A 123 7.27 -5.36 16.20
CA GLY A 123 8.62 -5.15 15.67
C GLY A 123 9.48 -4.08 16.32
N PRO A 124 8.96 -2.89 16.70
CA PRO A 124 9.78 -1.85 17.33
C PRO A 124 10.50 -2.31 18.60
N SER A 125 11.79 -2.02 18.66
CA SER A 125 12.69 -2.33 19.78
C SER A 125 13.52 -1.10 20.21
N LYS A 126 14.27 -1.24 21.29
CA LYS A 126 15.20 -0.20 21.76
C LYS A 126 16.60 -0.34 21.14
N GLY A 127 16.64 -0.73 19.87
CA GLY A 127 17.85 -0.83 19.07
C GLY A 127 18.44 -2.24 18.97
N PRO A 128 19.56 -2.38 18.25
CA PRO A 128 20.15 -3.68 17.94
C PRO A 128 20.60 -4.50 19.14
N ASP A 129 20.98 -3.83 20.22
CA ASP A 129 21.50 -4.46 21.43
C ASP A 129 20.46 -4.60 22.55
N ASN A 130 19.24 -4.11 22.33
CA ASN A 130 18.16 -4.15 23.31
C ASN A 130 16.83 -4.52 22.66
N PRO A 131 16.41 -5.80 22.72
CA PRO A 131 15.17 -6.28 22.08
C PRO A 131 13.90 -5.86 22.84
N THR A 132 13.99 -5.10 23.92
CA THR A 132 12.83 -4.63 24.68
C THR A 132 11.92 -3.83 23.77
N GLN A 133 10.61 -4.10 23.85
CA GLN A 133 9.58 -3.44 23.06
C GLN A 133 9.61 -1.91 23.22
N ALA A 134 9.59 -1.18 22.12
CA ALA A 134 9.47 0.28 22.10
C ALA A 134 8.04 0.73 21.77
N ALA A 135 7.55 1.76 22.45
CA ALA A 135 6.29 2.42 22.16
C ALA A 135 6.56 3.66 21.32
N ARG A 136 6.33 3.59 20.01
CA ARG A 136 6.75 4.62 19.05
C ARG A 136 5.60 5.03 18.10
N THR A 137 4.42 4.41 18.20
CA THR A 137 3.31 4.68 17.30
C THR A 137 2.42 5.79 17.85
N CYS A 138 2.50 6.96 17.22
CA CYS A 138 1.68 8.14 17.53
C CYS A 138 0.24 7.92 17.06
N ALA A 139 -0.73 8.09 17.94
CA ALA A 139 -2.11 7.73 17.65
C ALA A 139 -3.12 8.84 17.99
N ALA A 140 -4.20 8.90 17.22
CA ALA A 140 -5.45 9.58 17.54
C ALA A 140 -6.51 8.48 17.79
N ALA A 141 -6.56 7.97 19.02
CA ALA A 141 -7.28 6.76 19.41
C ALA A 141 -7.05 5.60 18.39
N ASP A 142 -8.10 5.03 17.82
CA ASP A 142 -8.06 4.04 16.75
C ASP A 142 -8.54 4.59 15.39
N ARG A 143 -8.44 5.91 15.20
CA ARG A 143 -8.92 6.67 14.03
C ARG A 143 -7.85 7.60 13.45
N THR A 144 -6.59 7.23 13.55
CA THR A 144 -5.46 8.08 13.14
C THR A 144 -5.50 8.42 11.67
N GLY A 145 -5.85 7.48 10.80
CA GLY A 145 -5.97 7.71 9.35
C GLY A 145 -7.10 8.68 9.00
N HIS A 146 -8.24 8.58 9.69
CA HIS A 146 -9.33 9.55 9.53
C HIS A 146 -8.87 10.97 9.93
N ALA A 147 -8.22 11.11 11.08
CA ALA A 147 -7.69 12.40 11.54
C ALA A 147 -6.66 12.97 10.55
N LEU A 148 -5.72 12.14 10.07
CA LEU A 148 -4.71 12.51 9.09
C LEU A 148 -5.34 13.02 7.78
N LEU A 149 -6.27 12.25 7.23
CA LEU A 149 -6.88 12.55 5.95
C LEU A 149 -7.66 13.88 5.98
N HIS A 150 -8.46 14.08 7.03
CA HIS A 150 -9.21 15.33 7.21
C HIS A 150 -8.29 16.54 7.45
N THR A 151 -7.21 16.38 8.21
CA THR A 151 -6.21 17.42 8.43
C THR A 151 -5.56 17.85 7.13
N LEU A 152 -5.11 16.90 6.32
CA LEU A 152 -4.49 17.18 5.02
C LEU A 152 -5.50 17.78 4.02
N TYR A 153 -6.73 17.33 4.02
CA TYR A 153 -7.77 17.90 3.17
C TYR A 153 -8.04 19.36 3.49
N GLN A 154 -8.20 19.69 4.77
CA GLN A 154 -8.37 21.08 5.23
C GLN A 154 -7.17 21.96 4.86
N ALA A 155 -5.94 21.45 5.03
CA ALA A 155 -4.74 22.19 4.66
C ALA A 155 -4.68 22.45 3.15
N ASN A 156 -5.04 21.47 2.32
CA ASN A 156 -5.12 21.63 0.86
C ASN A 156 -6.18 22.66 0.44
N LEU A 157 -7.36 22.65 1.06
CA LEU A 157 -8.40 23.64 0.79
C LEU A 157 -7.91 25.07 1.15
N LYS A 158 -7.28 25.22 2.31
CA LYS A 158 -6.69 26.49 2.73
C LYS A 158 -5.57 26.95 1.80
N GLY A 159 -4.76 26.03 1.30
CA GLY A 159 -3.66 26.29 0.34
C GLY A 159 -4.14 26.58 -1.07
N GLY A 160 -5.41 26.32 -1.39
CA GLY A 160 -5.98 26.57 -2.73
C GLY A 160 -5.67 25.46 -3.75
N THR A 161 -5.43 24.23 -3.31
CA THR A 161 -5.24 23.09 -4.22
C THR A 161 -6.49 22.86 -5.08
N THR A 162 -6.31 22.72 -6.40
CA THR A 162 -7.38 22.36 -7.32
C THR A 162 -7.69 20.87 -7.20
N PHE A 163 -8.93 20.52 -6.83
CA PHE A 163 -9.40 19.14 -6.80
C PHE A 163 -10.30 18.85 -7.99
N LEU A 164 -9.98 17.80 -8.75
CA LEU A 164 -10.87 17.19 -9.73
C LEU A 164 -11.49 15.95 -9.06
N ASN A 165 -12.58 16.19 -8.33
CA ASN A 165 -13.29 15.15 -7.59
C ASN A 165 -14.15 14.31 -8.53
N GLU A 166 -14.18 13.00 -8.29
CA GLU A 166 -14.93 12.04 -9.12
C GLU A 166 -14.47 12.06 -10.59
N TRP A 167 -13.14 12.17 -10.76
CA TRP A 167 -12.45 11.97 -12.02
C TRP A 167 -11.62 10.70 -11.97
N TYR A 168 -11.79 9.83 -12.95
CA TYR A 168 -11.07 8.57 -13.08
C TYR A 168 -9.93 8.69 -14.09
N ALA A 169 -8.69 8.51 -13.63
CA ALA A 169 -7.54 8.45 -14.52
C ALA A 169 -7.52 7.13 -15.28
N VAL A 170 -7.57 7.20 -16.61
CA VAL A 170 -7.66 6.03 -17.49
C VAL A 170 -6.28 5.45 -17.75
N ASP A 171 -5.41 6.19 -18.44
CA ASP A 171 -4.05 5.78 -18.74
C ASP A 171 -3.11 7.00 -18.87
N LEU A 172 -1.81 6.75 -18.62
CA LEU A 172 -0.75 7.73 -18.83
C LEU A 172 -0.62 8.08 -20.32
N VAL A 173 -0.40 9.35 -20.61
CA VAL A 173 0.02 9.80 -21.93
C VAL A 173 1.54 9.83 -21.96
N LYS A 174 2.12 8.99 -22.80
CA LYS A 174 3.56 8.85 -23.00
C LYS A 174 3.90 9.24 -24.43
N ASN A 175 4.87 10.17 -24.59
CA ASN A 175 5.32 10.61 -25.90
C ASN A 175 6.38 9.66 -26.51
N SER A 176 6.86 9.97 -27.71
CA SER A 176 7.85 9.17 -28.45
C SER A 176 9.23 9.09 -27.79
N LYS A 177 9.51 9.95 -26.80
CA LYS A 177 10.75 9.96 -26.02
C LYS A 177 10.64 9.20 -24.69
N ASP A 178 9.54 8.46 -24.48
CA ASP A 178 9.20 7.79 -23.23
C ASP A 178 9.02 8.75 -22.03
N GLU A 179 8.73 10.03 -22.29
CA GLU A 179 8.37 10.99 -21.26
C GLU A 179 6.87 10.90 -20.95
N VAL A 180 6.50 10.96 -19.68
CA VAL A 180 5.10 11.03 -19.25
C VAL A 180 4.66 12.49 -19.23
N VAL A 181 3.63 12.81 -20.03
CA VAL A 181 3.19 14.16 -20.32
C VAL A 181 1.75 14.45 -19.91
N GLY A 182 1.24 13.63 -19.00
CA GLY A 182 -0.09 13.74 -18.43
C GLY A 182 -0.87 12.44 -18.46
N VAL A 183 -2.19 12.56 -18.41
CA VAL A 183 -3.12 11.44 -18.30
C VAL A 183 -4.40 11.70 -19.09
N VAL A 184 -5.00 10.66 -19.63
CA VAL A 184 -6.41 10.69 -20.07
C VAL A 184 -7.27 10.36 -18.85
N ALA A 185 -8.31 11.15 -18.61
CA ALA A 185 -9.23 10.96 -17.49
C ALA A 185 -10.69 11.13 -17.90
N ILE A 186 -11.59 10.51 -17.13
CA ILE A 186 -13.05 10.59 -17.32
C ILE A 186 -13.62 11.37 -16.12
N GLU A 187 -14.42 12.39 -16.40
CA GLU A 187 -15.34 12.96 -15.42
C GLU A 187 -16.50 11.98 -15.21
N ILE A 188 -16.61 11.43 -14.00
CA ILE A 188 -17.61 10.36 -13.73
C ILE A 188 -19.02 10.89 -13.85
N GLU A 189 -19.26 12.14 -13.42
CA GLU A 189 -20.58 12.77 -13.48
C GLU A 189 -21.14 12.84 -14.89
N SER A 190 -20.37 13.36 -15.84
CA SER A 190 -20.82 13.58 -17.21
C SER A 190 -20.46 12.44 -18.18
N GLY A 191 -19.44 11.64 -17.84
CA GLY A 191 -18.81 10.68 -18.73
C GLY A 191 -17.90 11.30 -19.79
N GLU A 192 -17.65 12.62 -19.72
CA GLU A 192 -16.72 13.30 -20.63
C GLU A 192 -15.28 12.86 -20.41
N VAL A 193 -14.54 12.75 -21.51
CA VAL A 193 -13.12 12.38 -21.51
C VAL A 193 -12.26 13.61 -21.75
N ALA A 194 -11.21 13.77 -20.97
CA ALA A 194 -10.26 14.86 -21.13
C ALA A 194 -8.80 14.34 -21.14
N TYR A 195 -7.95 15.05 -21.88
CA TYR A 195 -6.51 14.98 -21.75
C TYR A 195 -6.05 16.03 -20.73
N ILE A 196 -5.46 15.58 -19.64
CA ILE A 196 -4.92 16.46 -18.60
C ILE A 196 -3.40 16.47 -18.75
N LYS A 197 -2.91 17.54 -19.39
CA LYS A 197 -1.49 17.75 -19.67
C LYS A 197 -0.74 18.19 -18.42
N SER A 198 0.45 17.65 -18.18
CA SER A 198 1.34 18.09 -17.10
C SER A 198 2.81 17.85 -17.43
N LYS A 199 3.69 18.57 -16.74
CA LYS A 199 5.15 18.35 -16.76
C LYS A 199 5.55 17.26 -15.76
N ALA A 200 4.82 17.14 -14.65
CA ALA A 200 5.03 16.14 -13.63
C ALA A 200 3.70 15.45 -13.29
N THR A 201 3.68 14.11 -13.36
CA THR A 201 2.53 13.27 -13.02
C THR A 201 2.91 12.38 -11.86
N VAL A 202 2.18 12.51 -10.73
CA VAL A 202 2.42 11.75 -9.51
C VAL A 202 1.36 10.66 -9.36
N LEU A 203 1.77 9.39 -9.32
CA LEU A 203 0.91 8.27 -9.00
C LEU A 203 0.83 8.10 -7.47
N ALA A 204 -0.34 8.37 -6.90
CA ALA A 204 -0.64 8.23 -5.47
C ALA A 204 -1.95 7.50 -5.24
N THR A 205 -2.22 6.49 -6.08
CA THR A 205 -3.50 5.78 -6.19
C THR A 205 -3.72 4.69 -5.13
N GLY A 206 -2.77 4.50 -4.23
CA GLY A 206 -2.82 3.43 -3.23
C GLY A 206 -2.51 2.05 -3.82
N GLY A 207 -2.78 1.01 -3.03
CA GLY A 207 -2.50 -0.38 -3.40
C GLY A 207 -3.58 -1.04 -4.24
N ALA A 208 -3.49 -2.36 -4.35
CA ALA A 208 -4.33 -3.19 -5.20
C ALA A 208 -4.89 -4.42 -4.46
N GLY A 209 -5.15 -4.33 -3.16
CA GLY A 209 -5.58 -5.49 -2.36
C GLY A 209 -6.85 -6.17 -2.85
N ARG A 210 -7.61 -5.51 -3.73
CA ARG A 210 -8.80 -6.09 -4.37
C ARG A 210 -8.49 -7.14 -5.44
N ILE A 211 -7.22 -7.49 -5.66
CA ILE A 211 -6.88 -8.71 -6.40
C ILE A 211 -7.19 -9.99 -5.59
N TYR A 212 -7.35 -9.89 -4.27
CA TYR A 212 -7.69 -11.02 -3.39
C TYR A 212 -9.19 -11.03 -3.03
N ALA A 213 -9.73 -12.22 -2.84
CA ALA A 213 -11.13 -12.39 -2.44
C ALA A 213 -11.37 -11.89 -1.00
N SER A 214 -10.41 -12.16 -0.07
CA SER A 214 -10.45 -11.67 1.30
C SER A 214 -9.39 -10.61 1.53
N THR A 215 -9.82 -9.37 1.80
CA THR A 215 -8.92 -8.23 1.98
C THR A 215 -9.53 -7.19 2.91
N THR A 216 -8.68 -6.50 3.67
CA THR A 216 -9.05 -5.33 4.48
C THR A 216 -9.19 -4.06 3.64
N ASN A 217 -8.82 -4.12 2.37
CA ASN A 217 -8.76 -2.96 1.49
C ASN A 217 -10.15 -2.50 1.05
N ALA A 218 -10.33 -1.19 0.94
CA ALA A 218 -11.52 -0.58 0.38
C ALA A 218 -11.75 -1.02 -1.08
N MET A 219 -12.99 -0.95 -1.55
CA MET A 219 -13.37 -1.32 -2.93
C MET A 219 -12.61 -0.54 -4.00
N ILE A 220 -12.12 0.65 -3.65
CA ILE A 220 -11.36 1.54 -4.53
C ILE A 220 -9.89 1.16 -4.71
N ASN A 221 -9.37 0.20 -3.94
CA ASN A 221 -7.96 -0.24 -4.00
C ASN A 221 -7.74 -1.24 -5.13
N THR A 222 -7.75 -0.74 -6.34
CA THR A 222 -7.75 -1.50 -7.59
C THR A 222 -6.47 -1.38 -8.41
N GLY A 223 -5.42 -0.76 -7.83
CA GLY A 223 -4.08 -0.69 -8.46
C GLY A 223 -4.02 0.21 -9.70
N ASP A 224 -4.78 1.29 -9.73
CA ASP A 224 -4.95 2.11 -10.93
C ASP A 224 -3.62 2.69 -11.44
N GLY A 225 -2.82 3.30 -10.58
CA GLY A 225 -1.51 3.86 -10.97
C GLY A 225 -0.52 2.80 -11.43
N ILE A 226 -0.53 1.63 -10.79
CA ILE A 226 0.35 0.52 -11.14
C ILE A 226 -0.06 -0.04 -12.51
N GLY A 227 -1.36 -0.24 -12.74
CA GLY A 227 -1.89 -0.67 -14.04
C GLY A 227 -1.55 0.31 -15.15
N MET A 228 -1.66 1.61 -14.90
CA MET A 228 -1.26 2.66 -15.86
C MET A 228 0.25 2.58 -16.18
N ALA A 229 1.10 2.41 -15.18
CA ALA A 229 2.54 2.29 -15.39
C ALA A 229 2.88 1.04 -16.21
N LEU A 230 2.30 -0.11 -15.88
CA LEU A 230 2.50 -1.36 -16.62
C LEU A 230 2.06 -1.25 -18.08
N ARG A 231 0.88 -0.67 -18.38
CA ARG A 231 0.41 -0.47 -19.76
C ARG A 231 1.23 0.56 -20.53
N ALA A 232 1.85 1.50 -19.84
CA ALA A 232 2.82 2.43 -20.45
C ALA A 232 4.18 1.77 -20.77
N GLY A 233 4.39 0.51 -20.36
CA GLY A 233 5.61 -0.26 -20.58
C GLY A 233 6.65 -0.10 -19.47
N PHE A 234 6.31 0.51 -18.34
CA PHE A 234 7.22 0.72 -17.23
C PHE A 234 7.23 -0.46 -16.25
N PRO A 235 8.37 -0.77 -15.63
CA PRO A 235 8.48 -1.87 -14.69
C PRO A 235 7.83 -1.57 -13.35
N VAL A 236 7.52 -2.64 -12.61
CA VAL A 236 7.13 -2.60 -11.20
C VAL A 236 8.04 -3.48 -10.38
N GLN A 237 8.15 -3.21 -9.08
CA GLN A 237 9.14 -3.82 -8.19
C GLN A 237 8.46 -4.54 -7.03
N ASP A 238 9.03 -5.69 -6.62
CA ASP A 238 8.67 -6.46 -5.41
C ASP A 238 7.17 -6.82 -5.33
N MET A 239 6.56 -7.12 -6.47
CA MET A 239 5.11 -7.37 -6.56
C MET A 239 4.65 -8.66 -5.88
N GLU A 240 5.56 -9.57 -5.55
CA GLU A 240 5.29 -10.77 -4.74
C GLU A 240 5.13 -10.47 -3.25
N MET A 241 5.55 -9.30 -2.79
CA MET A 241 5.56 -8.91 -1.38
C MET A 241 4.22 -8.32 -0.96
N TRP A 242 3.31 -9.20 -0.53
CA TRP A 242 2.00 -8.87 0.00
C TRP A 242 1.92 -9.18 1.49
N GLN A 243 1.61 -8.18 2.31
CA GLN A 243 1.40 -8.38 3.73
C GLN A 243 -0.04 -8.81 4.01
N PHE A 244 -0.21 -9.94 4.68
CA PHE A 244 -1.48 -10.35 5.27
C PHE A 244 -1.52 -9.83 6.70
N HIS A 245 -2.53 -9.03 7.02
CA HIS A 245 -2.73 -8.57 8.38
C HIS A 245 -3.26 -9.73 9.23
N PRO A 246 -2.67 -10.00 10.41
CA PRO A 246 -3.08 -11.10 11.25
C PRO A 246 -4.57 -11.07 11.61
N THR A 247 -5.09 -9.89 11.92
CA THR A 247 -6.41 -9.73 12.53
C THR A 247 -7.40 -8.99 11.62
N GLY A 248 -7.86 -9.67 10.56
CA GLY A 248 -9.12 -9.34 9.88
C GLY A 248 -10.29 -10.08 10.56
N ILE A 249 -11.45 -9.44 10.67
CA ILE A 249 -12.66 -10.11 11.19
C ILE A 249 -13.01 -11.27 10.27
N HIS A 250 -13.12 -12.47 10.84
CA HIS A 250 -13.50 -13.66 10.12
C HIS A 250 -14.84 -13.48 9.39
N GLY A 251 -14.90 -13.85 8.11
CA GLY A 251 -16.06 -13.72 7.24
C GLY A 251 -16.33 -12.33 6.67
N ALA A 252 -15.88 -11.26 7.34
CA ALA A 252 -16.09 -9.88 6.90
C ALA A 252 -14.85 -9.23 6.26
N GLY A 253 -13.64 -9.69 6.61
CA GLY A 253 -12.39 -9.09 6.16
C GLY A 253 -12.09 -7.71 6.75
N THR A 254 -12.93 -7.19 7.63
CA THR A 254 -12.76 -5.87 8.25
C THR A 254 -11.55 -5.85 9.16
N LEU A 255 -10.73 -4.81 9.06
CA LEU A 255 -9.51 -4.66 9.84
C LEU A 255 -9.80 -4.50 11.33
N VAL A 256 -9.14 -5.33 12.16
CA VAL A 256 -8.96 -5.11 13.59
C VAL A 256 -7.50 -4.72 13.83
N THR A 257 -7.27 -3.48 14.21
CA THR A 257 -5.91 -2.90 14.30
C THR A 257 -4.96 -3.70 15.18
N GLU A 258 -3.68 -3.75 14.79
CA GLU A 258 -2.58 -4.22 15.64
C GLU A 258 -2.49 -3.44 16.97
N GLY A 259 -3.05 -2.23 17.02
CA GLY A 259 -3.18 -1.45 18.25
C GLY A 259 -3.87 -2.23 19.37
N CYS A 260 -4.79 -3.15 19.05
CA CYS A 260 -5.41 -4.04 20.04
C CYS A 260 -4.38 -4.88 20.78
N ARG A 261 -3.41 -5.44 20.05
CA ARG A 261 -2.30 -6.22 20.63
C ARG A 261 -1.30 -5.30 21.34
N GLY A 262 -1.10 -4.10 20.81
CA GLY A 262 -0.30 -3.05 21.45
C GLY A 262 -0.86 -2.58 22.79
N GLU A 263 -2.18 -2.54 22.94
CA GLU A 263 -2.85 -2.23 24.23
C GLU A 263 -2.90 -3.43 25.20
N GLY A 264 -2.40 -4.61 24.78
CA GLY A 264 -2.31 -5.80 25.63
C GLY A 264 -3.20 -6.97 25.24
N GLY A 265 -3.89 -6.89 24.09
CA GLY A 265 -4.64 -8.00 23.52
C GLY A 265 -3.74 -9.13 23.03
N TYR A 266 -4.24 -10.36 22.99
CA TYR A 266 -3.49 -11.51 22.51
C TYR A 266 -4.37 -12.54 21.80
N LEU A 267 -3.72 -13.41 21.00
CA LEU A 267 -4.36 -14.43 20.19
C LEU A 267 -4.42 -15.76 20.95
N ILE A 268 -5.56 -16.45 20.82
CA ILE A 268 -5.75 -17.80 21.35
C ILE A 268 -6.32 -18.75 20.27
N ASN A 269 -5.93 -20.02 20.34
CA ASN A 269 -6.49 -21.10 19.53
C ASN A 269 -7.73 -21.73 20.19
N ALA A 270 -8.28 -22.81 19.59
CA ALA A 270 -9.46 -23.51 20.10
C ALA A 270 -9.24 -24.18 21.48
N GLU A 271 -7.99 -24.44 21.85
CA GLU A 271 -7.62 -25.02 23.16
C GLU A 271 -7.45 -23.93 24.25
N GLY A 272 -7.62 -22.65 23.88
CA GLY A 272 -7.40 -21.51 24.78
C GLY A 272 -5.91 -21.17 24.97
N GLU A 273 -5.01 -21.78 24.20
CA GLU A 273 -3.57 -21.53 24.27
C GLU A 273 -3.24 -20.17 23.62
N ARG A 274 -2.44 -19.36 24.29
CA ARG A 274 -1.78 -18.18 23.71
C ARG A 274 -0.60 -18.65 22.85
N PHE A 275 -0.88 -19.16 21.65
CA PHE A 275 0.06 -19.90 20.81
C PHE A 275 1.26 -19.07 20.35
N MET A 276 1.17 -17.74 20.31
CA MET A 276 2.32 -16.90 19.92
C MET A 276 3.50 -16.99 20.91
N GLU A 277 3.29 -17.41 22.15
CA GLU A 277 4.39 -17.69 23.09
C GLU A 277 5.28 -18.85 22.63
N ARG A 278 4.73 -19.78 21.84
CA ARG A 278 5.47 -20.91 21.27
C ARG A 278 6.20 -20.54 19.98
N TYR A 279 5.60 -19.69 19.13
CA TYR A 279 6.19 -19.29 17.85
C TYR A 279 7.18 -18.14 17.96
N ALA A 280 6.97 -17.21 18.88
CA ALA A 280 7.80 -16.02 19.10
C ALA A 280 7.93 -15.73 20.60
N PRO A 281 8.80 -16.45 21.32
CA PRO A 281 8.86 -16.41 22.79
C PRO A 281 9.13 -15.01 23.38
N ASN A 282 9.87 -14.16 22.66
CA ASN A 282 10.25 -12.83 23.11
C ASN A 282 9.16 -11.78 22.80
N ALA A 283 8.80 -11.64 21.53
CA ALA A 283 7.86 -10.62 21.08
C ALA A 283 6.38 -11.05 21.18
N LYS A 284 6.12 -12.36 21.24
CA LYS A 284 4.78 -12.95 21.33
C LYS A 284 3.84 -12.38 20.26
N ASP A 285 2.69 -11.88 20.64
CA ASP A 285 1.68 -11.28 19.75
C ASP A 285 2.13 -9.98 19.08
N LEU A 286 3.25 -9.41 19.49
CA LEU A 286 3.92 -8.25 18.87
C LEU A 286 5.15 -8.64 18.03
N ALA A 287 5.26 -9.88 17.60
CA ALA A 287 6.17 -10.27 16.52
C ALA A 287 5.78 -9.61 15.20
N GLY A 288 6.65 -9.67 14.20
CA GLY A 288 6.37 -9.15 12.87
C GLY A 288 5.07 -9.74 12.29
N ARG A 289 4.33 -8.94 11.53
CA ARG A 289 3.01 -9.36 10.99
C ARG A 289 3.07 -10.64 10.16
N ASP A 290 4.15 -10.81 9.39
CA ASP A 290 4.39 -12.04 8.61
C ASP A 290 4.53 -13.27 9.51
N VAL A 291 5.23 -13.15 10.63
CA VAL A 291 5.39 -14.23 11.61
C VAL A 291 4.04 -14.57 12.25
N VAL A 292 3.31 -13.57 12.73
CA VAL A 292 2.00 -13.79 13.38
C VAL A 292 0.99 -14.40 12.41
N ALA A 293 0.91 -13.87 11.18
CA ALA A 293 -0.02 -14.40 10.16
C ALA A 293 0.29 -15.86 9.80
N ARG A 294 1.56 -16.22 9.59
CA ARG A 294 1.95 -17.62 9.34
C ARG A 294 1.63 -18.53 10.53
N SER A 295 1.90 -18.09 11.74
CA SER A 295 1.58 -18.84 12.95
C SER A 295 0.09 -19.15 13.07
N MET A 296 -0.77 -18.16 12.78
CA MET A 296 -2.22 -18.35 12.77
C MET A 296 -2.66 -19.37 11.70
N VAL A 297 -2.11 -19.28 10.49
CA VAL A 297 -2.43 -20.25 9.43
C VAL A 297 -1.98 -21.66 9.83
N LEU A 298 -0.82 -21.82 10.47
CA LEU A 298 -0.35 -23.13 10.96
C LEU A 298 -1.30 -23.70 12.05
N GLU A 299 -1.77 -22.89 13.00
CA GLU A 299 -2.76 -23.32 13.99
C GLU A 299 -4.04 -23.84 13.32
N ILE A 300 -4.53 -23.14 12.31
CA ILE A 300 -5.70 -23.53 11.52
C ILE A 300 -5.46 -24.84 10.76
N LEU A 301 -4.35 -24.95 10.04
CA LEU A 301 -4.00 -26.14 9.24
C LEU A 301 -3.78 -27.40 10.11
N GLU A 302 -3.24 -27.23 11.31
CA GLU A 302 -3.04 -28.31 12.27
C GLU A 302 -4.30 -28.67 13.10
N GLY A 303 -5.45 -28.07 12.77
CA GLY A 303 -6.75 -28.40 13.33
C GLY A 303 -7.05 -27.75 14.69
N ARG A 304 -6.23 -26.79 15.14
CA ARG A 304 -6.45 -26.01 16.37
C ARG A 304 -7.20 -24.70 16.12
N GLY A 305 -7.75 -24.51 14.92
CA GLY A 305 -8.65 -23.40 14.62
C GLY A 305 -9.94 -23.44 15.41
N CYS A 306 -10.56 -22.28 15.60
CA CYS A 306 -11.82 -22.10 16.31
C CYS A 306 -13.03 -22.20 15.38
N GLY A 307 -14.21 -22.34 15.96
CA GLY A 307 -15.48 -22.44 15.25
C GLY A 307 -15.76 -23.81 14.64
N PRO A 308 -16.93 -23.99 14.02
CA PRO A 308 -17.35 -25.27 13.44
C PRO A 308 -16.42 -25.76 12.32
N ASP A 309 -15.93 -24.81 11.51
CA ASP A 309 -15.08 -25.08 10.34
C ASP A 309 -13.59 -25.06 10.68
N LYS A 310 -13.22 -24.71 11.93
CA LYS A 310 -11.83 -24.60 12.42
C LYS A 310 -10.95 -23.68 11.56
N ASP A 311 -11.49 -22.61 11.05
CA ASP A 311 -10.91 -21.75 10.00
C ASP A 311 -10.45 -20.37 10.49
N HIS A 312 -10.50 -20.11 11.80
CA HIS A 312 -10.07 -18.86 12.41
C HIS A 312 -9.47 -19.07 13.81
N VAL A 313 -8.93 -18.02 14.39
CA VAL A 313 -8.51 -17.95 15.79
C VAL A 313 -9.20 -16.78 16.48
N LEU A 314 -8.97 -16.60 17.79
CA LEU A 314 -9.65 -15.58 18.56
C LEU A 314 -8.68 -14.52 19.08
N LEU A 315 -9.07 -13.25 18.98
CA LEU A 315 -8.37 -12.11 19.59
C LEU A 315 -9.05 -11.75 20.91
N LYS A 316 -8.35 -11.92 22.01
CA LYS A 316 -8.84 -11.69 23.38
C LYS A 316 -8.51 -10.25 23.83
N LEU A 317 -9.54 -9.49 24.21
CA LEU A 317 -9.45 -8.09 24.67
C LEU A 317 -10.19 -7.86 25.99
N ASP A 318 -11.11 -8.73 26.40
CA ASP A 318 -12.00 -8.55 27.55
C ASP A 318 -11.26 -8.34 28.88
N HIS A 319 -10.05 -8.87 29.02
CA HIS A 319 -9.19 -8.67 30.21
C HIS A 319 -8.65 -7.23 30.34
N LEU A 320 -8.72 -6.40 29.31
CA LEU A 320 -8.26 -5.01 29.35
C LEU A 320 -9.25 -4.08 30.08
N GLY A 321 -10.51 -4.51 30.21
CA GLY A 321 -11.57 -3.76 30.86
C GLY A 321 -12.26 -2.73 29.97
N GLU A 322 -13.51 -2.46 30.27
CA GLU A 322 -14.40 -1.60 29.47
C GLU A 322 -13.87 -0.16 29.34
N GLU A 323 -13.32 0.41 30.41
CA GLU A 323 -12.77 1.76 30.40
C GLU A 323 -11.63 1.91 29.39
N THR A 324 -10.67 0.99 29.40
CA THR A 324 -9.53 0.98 28.45
C THR A 324 -10.02 0.81 27.02
N LEU A 325 -10.94 -0.13 26.78
CA LEU A 325 -11.47 -0.38 25.44
C LEU A 325 -12.21 0.83 24.89
N ASN A 326 -13.05 1.47 25.67
CA ASN A 326 -13.80 2.66 25.25
C ASN A 326 -12.90 3.88 25.04
N LEU A 327 -11.81 4.01 25.80
CA LEU A 327 -10.87 5.13 25.66
C LEU A 327 -9.91 4.95 24.46
N ARG A 328 -9.37 3.73 24.30
CA ARG A 328 -8.27 3.47 23.36
C ARG A 328 -8.71 2.83 22.04
N LEU A 329 -9.80 2.08 22.05
CA LEU A 329 -10.27 1.24 20.94
C LEU A 329 -11.79 1.38 20.69
N PRO A 330 -12.38 2.59 20.75
CA PRO A 330 -13.82 2.75 20.62
C PRO A 330 -14.37 2.28 19.27
N GLY A 331 -13.63 2.55 18.18
CA GLY A 331 -14.00 2.12 16.84
C GLY A 331 -13.91 0.61 16.66
N ILE A 332 -12.94 -0.05 17.29
CA ILE A 332 -12.84 -1.53 17.27
C ILE A 332 -14.01 -2.16 17.98
N CYS A 333 -14.44 -1.61 19.11
CA CYS A 333 -15.64 -2.09 19.79
C CYS A 333 -16.89 -1.99 18.91
N GLU A 334 -17.06 -0.88 18.20
CA GLU A 334 -18.15 -0.68 17.25
C GLU A 334 -18.09 -1.66 16.05
N LEU A 335 -16.91 -1.80 15.44
CA LEU A 335 -16.70 -2.71 14.30
C LEU A 335 -16.95 -4.17 14.69
N SER A 336 -16.50 -4.59 15.88
CA SER A 336 -16.68 -5.96 16.36
C SER A 336 -18.15 -6.29 16.59
N ARG A 337 -18.91 -5.36 17.19
CA ARG A 337 -20.36 -5.54 17.39
C ARG A 337 -21.10 -5.57 16.05
N THR A 338 -20.68 -4.77 15.08
CA THR A 338 -21.34 -4.66 13.77
C THR A 338 -21.03 -5.83 12.85
N PHE A 339 -19.77 -6.21 12.72
CA PHE A 339 -19.31 -7.17 11.70
C PHE A 339 -19.02 -8.58 12.24
N ALA A 340 -18.64 -8.71 13.50
CA ALA A 340 -18.41 -10.00 14.14
C ALA A 340 -19.58 -10.44 15.05
N HIS A 341 -20.51 -9.52 15.31
CA HIS A 341 -21.61 -9.71 16.28
C HIS A 341 -21.13 -10.08 17.69
N VAL A 342 -19.96 -9.55 18.07
CA VAL A 342 -19.25 -9.82 19.32
C VAL A 342 -19.04 -8.52 20.08
N ASP A 343 -19.29 -8.53 21.39
CA ASP A 343 -18.90 -7.43 22.28
C ASP A 343 -17.52 -7.73 22.88
N PRO A 344 -16.45 -7.04 22.45
CA PRO A 344 -15.09 -7.34 22.86
C PRO A 344 -14.81 -7.06 24.34
N VAL A 345 -15.71 -6.38 25.03
CA VAL A 345 -15.68 -6.24 26.51
C VAL A 345 -15.97 -7.55 27.22
N LYS A 346 -16.68 -8.47 26.56
CA LYS A 346 -17.21 -9.69 27.16
C LYS A 346 -16.64 -10.98 26.58
N GLU A 347 -16.30 -10.97 25.30
CA GLU A 347 -15.88 -12.17 24.57
C GLU A 347 -14.85 -11.83 23.47
N PRO A 348 -14.01 -12.81 23.05
CA PRO A 348 -12.99 -12.57 22.06
C PRO A 348 -13.56 -12.42 20.64
N ILE A 349 -12.81 -11.72 19.79
CA ILE A 349 -13.17 -11.43 18.39
C ILE A 349 -12.62 -12.55 17.49
N PRO A 350 -13.45 -13.18 16.61
CA PRO A 350 -12.96 -14.12 15.61
C PRO A 350 -12.17 -13.42 14.53
N VAL A 351 -10.91 -13.85 14.30
CA VAL A 351 -9.97 -13.21 13.37
C VAL A 351 -9.23 -14.22 12.50
N VAL A 352 -8.84 -13.79 11.31
CA VAL A 352 -8.08 -14.60 10.35
C VAL A 352 -7.11 -13.72 9.57
N PRO A 353 -5.94 -14.20 9.15
CA PRO A 353 -5.04 -13.46 8.28
C PRO A 353 -5.73 -13.05 6.98
N THR A 354 -5.66 -11.77 6.65
CA THR A 354 -6.40 -11.15 5.56
C THR A 354 -5.46 -10.23 4.76
N CYS A 355 -5.52 -10.28 3.43
CA CYS A 355 -4.69 -9.41 2.58
C CYS A 355 -4.87 -7.94 2.96
N HIS A 356 -3.75 -7.23 3.17
CA HIS A 356 -3.79 -5.90 3.79
C HIS A 356 -2.96 -4.83 3.09
N TYR A 357 -1.68 -5.10 2.77
CA TYR A 357 -0.77 -4.08 2.24
C TYR A 357 0.14 -4.65 1.16
N MET A 358 0.34 -3.86 0.10
CA MET A 358 1.24 -4.15 -0.99
C MET A 358 2.58 -3.43 -0.74
N MET A 359 3.66 -4.17 -0.47
CA MET A 359 4.98 -3.57 -0.28
C MET A 359 5.64 -3.18 -1.60
N GLY A 360 5.33 -3.91 -2.67
CA GLY A 360 5.77 -3.60 -4.03
C GLY A 360 5.02 -2.41 -4.65
N GLY A 361 5.38 -2.07 -5.88
CA GLY A 361 4.76 -0.99 -6.65
C GLY A 361 5.67 -0.41 -7.71
N VAL A 362 5.38 0.81 -8.13
CA VAL A 362 6.23 1.57 -9.05
C VAL A 362 7.55 1.92 -8.35
N PRO A 363 8.71 1.44 -8.85
CA PRO A 363 10.00 1.73 -8.20
C PRO A 363 10.32 3.22 -8.27
N THR A 364 10.79 3.79 -7.17
CA THR A 364 11.15 5.22 -7.09
C THR A 364 12.46 5.41 -6.35
N ASN A 365 13.12 6.54 -6.62
CA ASN A 365 14.13 7.09 -5.72
C ASN A 365 13.48 7.80 -4.52
N VAL A 366 14.30 8.29 -3.59
CA VAL A 366 13.84 9.00 -2.37
C VAL A 366 13.01 10.26 -2.70
N GLY A 367 13.27 10.93 -3.84
CA GLY A 367 12.50 12.06 -4.33
C GLY A 367 11.19 11.68 -5.03
N GLY A 368 10.78 10.42 -4.99
CA GLY A 368 9.54 9.95 -5.61
C GLY A 368 9.58 9.81 -7.12
N GLN A 369 10.72 10.07 -7.77
CA GLN A 369 10.84 9.93 -9.22
C GLN A 369 10.82 8.46 -9.61
N ALA A 370 9.91 8.07 -10.52
CA ALA A 370 9.78 6.71 -11.00
C ALA A 370 11.02 6.23 -11.76
N LEU A 371 11.37 4.97 -11.59
CA LEU A 371 12.59 4.37 -12.13
C LEU A 371 12.27 3.25 -13.13
N THR A 372 13.11 3.14 -14.15
CA THR A 372 13.30 1.96 -14.97
C THR A 372 14.77 1.55 -14.91
N GLN A 373 15.20 0.61 -15.74
CA GLN A 373 16.61 0.23 -15.86
C GLN A 373 17.13 0.55 -17.26
N ASP A 374 18.39 0.95 -17.32
CA ASP A 374 19.13 1.05 -18.58
C ASP A 374 19.58 -0.34 -19.09
N GLU A 375 20.26 -0.38 -20.22
CA GLU A 375 20.77 -1.63 -20.84
C GLU A 375 21.78 -2.39 -19.96
N ASN A 376 22.38 -1.69 -18.99
CA ASN A 376 23.33 -2.26 -18.04
C ASN A 376 22.69 -2.68 -16.72
N GLY A 377 21.38 -2.48 -16.56
CA GLY A 377 20.64 -2.76 -15.35
C GLY A 377 20.74 -1.68 -14.27
N ASN A 378 21.26 -0.49 -14.59
CA ASN A 378 21.31 0.63 -13.64
C ASN A 378 19.97 1.36 -13.61
N ASP A 379 19.66 1.96 -12.48
CA ASP A 379 18.46 2.78 -12.31
C ASP A 379 18.47 3.98 -13.26
N LYS A 380 17.39 4.13 -14.00
CA LYS A 380 17.16 5.26 -14.92
C LYS A 380 15.84 5.93 -14.59
N PRO A 381 15.85 7.23 -14.22
CA PRO A 381 14.63 7.99 -13.98
C PRO A 381 13.75 8.07 -15.23
N ILE A 382 12.42 7.98 -15.04
CA ILE A 382 11.42 8.16 -16.09
C ILE A 382 11.02 9.65 -16.09
N PRO A 383 11.30 10.41 -17.15
CA PRO A 383 10.97 11.83 -17.17
C PRO A 383 9.46 12.09 -17.05
N GLY A 384 9.08 12.99 -16.15
CA GLY A 384 7.69 13.39 -15.93
C GLY A 384 6.85 12.44 -15.08
N LEU A 385 7.40 11.29 -14.64
CA LEU A 385 6.66 10.32 -13.82
C LEU A 385 7.22 10.23 -12.39
N PHE A 386 6.31 10.34 -11.43
CA PHE A 386 6.56 10.21 -9.99
C PHE A 386 5.55 9.27 -9.35
N ALA A 387 5.88 8.74 -8.20
CA ALA A 387 4.94 7.97 -7.39
C ALA A 387 5.25 8.13 -5.90
N CYS A 388 4.23 8.02 -5.05
CA CYS A 388 4.38 8.04 -3.60
C CYS A 388 3.26 7.23 -2.92
N GLY A 389 3.49 6.86 -1.66
CA GLY A 389 2.58 6.01 -0.90
C GLY A 389 2.56 4.58 -1.40
N GLU A 390 1.48 3.86 -1.15
CA GLU A 390 1.37 2.42 -1.45
C GLU A 390 1.38 2.08 -2.95
N ALA A 391 1.16 3.05 -3.84
CA ALA A 391 1.35 2.86 -5.28
C ALA A 391 2.82 2.78 -5.69
N ALA A 392 3.71 3.33 -4.87
CA ALA A 392 5.16 3.37 -5.09
C ALA A 392 5.88 2.27 -4.33
N CYS A 393 7.06 1.92 -4.80
CA CYS A 393 8.03 1.13 -4.07
C CYS A 393 9.33 1.94 -3.95
N VAL A 394 9.41 2.79 -2.92
CA VAL A 394 10.65 3.49 -2.53
C VAL A 394 11.59 2.57 -1.76
N SER A 395 11.15 1.32 -1.55
CA SER A 395 11.89 0.23 -0.92
C SER A 395 12.15 0.42 0.60
N VAL A 396 11.22 1.03 1.31
CA VAL A 396 11.32 1.15 2.78
C VAL A 396 10.67 -0.01 3.53
N HIS A 397 9.77 -0.74 2.88
CA HIS A 397 9.05 -1.86 3.52
C HIS A 397 9.66 -3.23 3.20
N GLY A 398 10.35 -3.35 2.06
CA GLY A 398 10.98 -4.59 1.63
C GLY A 398 10.03 -5.77 1.60
N ALA A 399 10.38 -6.87 2.26
CA ALA A 399 9.58 -8.08 2.28
C ALA A 399 8.47 -8.11 3.35
N ASN A 400 8.50 -7.19 4.31
CA ASN A 400 7.46 -7.08 5.34
C ASN A 400 7.48 -5.69 5.98
N ARG A 401 6.32 -5.04 6.02
CA ARG A 401 6.14 -3.70 6.58
C ARG A 401 5.88 -3.74 8.08
N LEU A 402 6.58 -2.89 8.83
CA LEU A 402 6.24 -2.66 10.24
C LEU A 402 4.94 -1.85 10.37
N GLY A 403 4.16 -2.16 11.38
CA GLY A 403 2.92 -1.45 11.68
C GLY A 403 3.15 0.05 11.91
N GLY A 404 2.30 0.88 11.31
CA GLY A 404 2.41 2.34 11.40
C GLY A 404 3.43 3.01 10.48
N ASN A 405 4.36 2.27 9.86
CA ASN A 405 5.28 2.81 8.87
C ASN A 405 4.58 3.26 7.58
N SER A 406 3.42 2.69 7.24
CA SER A 406 2.69 3.12 6.04
C SER A 406 2.19 4.55 6.12
N LEU A 407 1.65 4.98 7.26
CA LEU A 407 1.21 6.36 7.42
C LEU A 407 2.39 7.33 7.46
N LEU A 408 3.54 6.91 8.01
CA LEU A 408 4.76 7.71 7.96
C LEU A 408 5.28 7.84 6.52
N ASP A 409 5.33 6.74 5.76
CA ASP A 409 5.68 6.71 4.34
C ASP A 409 4.82 7.71 3.54
N LEU A 410 3.50 7.70 3.71
CA LEU A 410 2.60 8.62 3.00
C LEU A 410 3.02 10.08 3.15
N VAL A 411 3.28 10.53 4.37
CA VAL A 411 3.57 11.94 4.64
C VAL A 411 5.01 12.31 4.31
N VAL A 412 5.97 11.43 4.58
CA VAL A 412 7.40 11.68 4.29
C VAL A 412 7.65 11.69 2.79
N PHE A 413 7.23 10.67 2.05
CA PHE A 413 7.51 10.57 0.62
C PHE A 413 6.53 11.34 -0.26
N GLY A 414 5.31 11.61 0.19
CA GLY A 414 4.45 12.60 -0.45
C GLY A 414 5.07 13.99 -0.43
N ARG A 415 5.60 14.41 0.73
CA ARG A 415 6.36 15.65 0.87
C ARG A 415 7.63 15.66 0.02
N ALA A 416 8.40 14.57 0.06
CA ALA A 416 9.65 14.45 -0.72
C ALA A 416 9.42 14.56 -2.23
N ALA A 417 8.38 13.90 -2.74
CA ALA A 417 7.99 14.01 -4.15
C ALA A 417 7.63 15.45 -4.51
N GLY A 418 6.84 16.14 -3.69
CA GLY A 418 6.51 17.55 -3.90
C GLY A 418 7.72 18.44 -3.93
N LEU A 419 8.66 18.30 -2.99
CA LEU A 419 9.91 19.06 -2.94
C LEU A 419 10.79 18.82 -4.18
N HIS A 420 10.93 17.57 -4.59
CA HIS A 420 11.76 17.23 -5.75
C HIS A 420 11.15 17.76 -7.07
N ILE A 421 9.84 17.67 -7.24
CA ILE A 421 9.14 18.26 -8.40
C ILE A 421 9.31 19.79 -8.40
N GLU A 422 9.16 20.44 -7.25
CA GLU A 422 9.40 21.88 -7.12
C GLU A 422 10.82 22.25 -7.58
N GLU A 423 11.83 21.54 -7.11
CA GLU A 423 13.23 21.74 -7.48
C GLU A 423 13.44 21.59 -9.00
N GLN A 424 12.90 20.52 -9.59
CA GLN A 424 13.01 20.27 -11.03
C GLN A 424 12.32 21.36 -11.86
N LEU A 425 11.10 21.75 -11.52
CA LEU A 425 10.35 22.78 -12.26
C LEU A 425 11.00 24.15 -12.14
N ARG A 426 11.50 24.52 -10.96
CA ARG A 426 12.28 25.76 -10.77
C ARG A 426 13.64 25.72 -11.50
N GLY A 427 14.20 24.53 -11.67
CA GLY A 427 15.41 24.27 -12.46
C GLY A 427 15.18 24.30 -13.97
N GLY A 428 13.96 24.53 -14.44
CA GLY A 428 13.60 24.61 -15.86
C GLY A 428 13.31 23.26 -16.51
N PHE A 429 12.94 22.24 -15.72
CA PHE A 429 12.53 20.95 -16.27
C PHE A 429 11.30 21.11 -17.17
N GLU A 430 11.38 20.58 -18.37
CA GLU A 430 10.32 20.55 -19.37
C GLU A 430 10.22 19.15 -19.97
N VAL A 431 9.04 18.83 -20.48
CA VAL A 431 8.76 17.63 -21.28
C VAL A 431 8.22 18.05 -22.64
N ASP A 432 8.46 17.24 -23.66
CA ASP A 432 7.90 17.49 -24.98
C ASP A 432 6.37 17.29 -24.97
N GLY A 433 5.68 17.85 -25.97
CA GLY A 433 4.25 17.66 -26.12
C GLY A 433 3.87 16.23 -26.52
N ALA A 434 2.62 15.87 -26.30
CA ALA A 434 2.03 14.65 -26.85
C ALA A 434 1.52 14.87 -28.29
N SER A 435 1.69 13.86 -29.14
CA SER A 435 1.00 13.76 -30.41
C SER A 435 -0.46 13.28 -30.24
N GLU A 436 -1.29 13.44 -31.25
CA GLU A 436 -2.64 12.88 -31.26
C GLU A 436 -2.63 11.35 -31.11
N GLU A 437 -1.63 10.67 -31.66
CA GLU A 437 -1.46 9.23 -31.54
C GLU A 437 -1.11 8.79 -30.12
N ASP A 438 -0.31 9.58 -29.39
CA ASP A 438 0.01 9.31 -27.99
C ASP A 438 -1.24 9.39 -27.11
N ILE A 439 -2.10 10.38 -27.33
CA ILE A 439 -3.36 10.54 -26.63
C ILE A 439 -4.32 9.38 -26.99
N LYS A 440 -4.39 9.03 -28.26
CA LYS A 440 -5.24 7.92 -28.74
C LYS A 440 -4.83 6.58 -28.11
N ARG A 441 -3.52 6.33 -27.96
CA ARG A 441 -3.03 5.14 -27.25
C ARG A 441 -3.54 5.07 -25.82
N ALA A 442 -3.56 6.18 -25.09
CA ALA A 442 -4.07 6.26 -23.73
C ALA A 442 -5.60 6.11 -23.65
N MET A 443 -6.32 6.23 -24.77
CA MET A 443 -7.78 6.02 -24.86
C MET A 443 -8.16 4.60 -25.29
N ALA A 444 -7.22 3.80 -25.78
CA ALA A 444 -7.52 2.53 -26.49
C ALA A 444 -8.39 1.56 -25.71
N ARG A 445 -8.16 1.40 -24.39
CA ARG A 445 -8.98 0.49 -23.59
C ARG A 445 -10.40 1.02 -23.30
N LEU A 446 -10.53 2.35 -23.23
CA LEU A 446 -11.83 2.99 -23.11
C LEU A 446 -12.64 2.79 -24.38
N GLU A 447 -12.03 3.01 -25.57
CA GLU A 447 -12.66 2.78 -26.86
C GLU A 447 -13.05 1.30 -27.05
N ARG A 448 -12.20 0.37 -26.56
CA ARG A 448 -12.53 -1.07 -26.56
C ARG A 448 -13.81 -1.35 -25.78
N LEU A 449 -13.93 -0.83 -24.56
CA LEU A 449 -15.10 -1.05 -23.70
C LEU A 449 -16.36 -0.39 -24.28
N ASP A 450 -16.26 0.84 -24.77
CA ASP A 450 -17.40 1.58 -25.32
C ASP A 450 -17.93 0.98 -26.64
N SER A 451 -17.09 0.25 -27.38
CA SER A 451 -17.45 -0.39 -28.64
C SER A 451 -17.88 -1.86 -28.49
N ALA A 452 -17.68 -2.47 -27.33
CA ALA A 452 -17.98 -3.89 -27.12
C ALA A 452 -19.50 -4.16 -27.09
N SER A 453 -20.03 -4.89 -28.09
CA SER A 453 -21.44 -5.31 -28.16
C SER A 453 -21.69 -6.67 -27.53
N GLU A 454 -20.67 -7.53 -27.50
CA GLU A 454 -20.70 -8.87 -26.91
C GLU A 454 -19.51 -9.04 -25.95
N GLY A 455 -19.64 -9.93 -24.99
CA GLY A 455 -18.56 -10.23 -24.05
C GLY A 455 -19.04 -10.76 -22.70
N GLU A 456 -18.08 -10.97 -21.80
CA GLU A 456 -18.34 -11.51 -20.47
C GLU A 456 -18.73 -10.40 -19.46
N ASP A 457 -19.40 -10.83 -18.41
CA ASP A 457 -19.77 -9.99 -17.28
C ASP A 457 -18.53 -9.63 -16.45
N VAL A 458 -18.34 -8.33 -16.20
CA VAL A 458 -17.19 -7.77 -15.46
C VAL A 458 -17.11 -8.33 -14.04
N ALA A 459 -18.24 -8.43 -13.32
CA ALA A 459 -18.27 -8.88 -11.93
C ALA A 459 -17.88 -10.35 -11.81
N LYS A 460 -18.30 -11.19 -12.78
CA LYS A 460 -17.94 -12.61 -12.84
C LYS A 460 -16.43 -12.79 -13.05
N VAL A 461 -15.87 -12.10 -14.04
CA VAL A 461 -14.44 -12.18 -14.35
C VAL A 461 -13.59 -11.67 -13.17
N ARG A 462 -14.02 -10.57 -12.54
CA ARG A 462 -13.37 -10.04 -11.29
C ARG A 462 -13.38 -11.09 -10.18
N LYS A 463 -14.50 -11.75 -9.93
CA LYS A 463 -14.60 -12.78 -8.90
C LYS A 463 -13.67 -13.97 -9.17
N ASP A 464 -13.59 -14.41 -10.42
CA ASP A 464 -12.73 -15.52 -10.81
C ASP A 464 -11.24 -15.14 -10.61
N LEU A 465 -10.84 -13.90 -10.94
CA LEU A 465 -9.50 -13.37 -10.68
C LEU A 465 -9.20 -13.37 -9.18
N GLN A 466 -10.09 -12.85 -8.36
CA GLN A 466 -9.93 -12.77 -6.91
C GLN A 466 -9.80 -14.16 -6.27
N ASN A 467 -10.60 -15.13 -6.71
CA ASN A 467 -10.52 -16.50 -6.24
C ASN A 467 -9.22 -17.18 -6.66
N CYS A 468 -8.74 -16.94 -7.88
CA CYS A 468 -7.45 -17.42 -8.35
C CYS A 468 -6.30 -16.92 -7.47
N MET A 469 -6.26 -15.63 -7.19
CA MET A 469 -5.23 -15.02 -6.35
C MET A 469 -5.29 -15.55 -4.90
N GLN A 470 -6.49 -15.65 -4.34
CA GLN A 470 -6.69 -16.18 -2.99
C GLN A 470 -6.21 -17.62 -2.85
N LEU A 471 -6.48 -18.46 -3.85
CA LEU A 471 -6.17 -19.89 -3.80
C LEU A 471 -4.69 -20.17 -4.03
N TYR A 472 -4.05 -19.49 -5.00
CA TYR A 472 -2.71 -19.85 -5.48
C TYR A 472 -1.60 -18.93 -5.01
N PHE A 473 -1.91 -17.72 -4.52
CA PHE A 473 -0.94 -16.70 -4.15
C PHE A 473 -1.19 -16.11 -2.74
N GLY A 474 -1.70 -16.93 -1.83
CA GLY A 474 -2.00 -16.55 -0.45
C GLY A 474 -0.77 -16.47 0.47
N VAL A 475 -0.97 -16.73 1.78
CA VAL A 475 0.08 -16.66 2.80
C VAL A 475 1.20 -17.67 2.53
N PHE A 476 0.84 -18.93 2.21
CA PHE A 476 1.77 -19.97 1.80
C PHE A 476 1.65 -20.26 0.31
N ARG A 477 2.78 -20.47 -0.35
CA ARG A 477 2.90 -20.62 -1.80
C ARG A 477 3.80 -21.81 -2.13
N ASP A 478 3.58 -22.45 -3.27
CA ASP A 478 4.47 -23.46 -3.84
C ASP A 478 4.47 -23.38 -5.37
N GLY A 479 5.56 -23.86 -6.00
CA GLY A 479 5.77 -23.75 -7.44
C GLY A 479 4.68 -24.40 -8.28
N GLU A 480 4.25 -25.61 -7.93
CA GLU A 480 3.23 -26.34 -8.68
C GLU A 480 1.86 -25.62 -8.65
N SER A 481 1.44 -25.16 -7.47
CA SER A 481 0.19 -24.41 -7.31
C SER A 481 0.25 -23.07 -8.05
N MET A 482 1.37 -22.35 -7.96
CA MET A 482 1.54 -21.07 -8.66
C MET A 482 1.55 -21.23 -10.19
N GLU A 483 2.13 -22.30 -10.73
CA GLU A 483 2.06 -22.60 -12.18
C GLU A 483 0.62 -22.79 -12.66
N LYS A 484 -0.22 -23.50 -11.88
CA LYS A 484 -1.65 -23.64 -12.15
C LYS A 484 -2.37 -22.28 -12.11
N GLY A 485 -2.05 -21.48 -11.10
CA GLY A 485 -2.58 -20.13 -10.93
C GLY A 485 -2.22 -19.20 -12.10
N ILE A 486 -0.98 -19.23 -12.59
CA ILE A 486 -0.54 -18.44 -13.75
C ILE A 486 -1.30 -18.84 -15.02
N LYS A 487 -1.45 -20.12 -15.29
CA LYS A 487 -2.25 -20.59 -16.45
C LYS A 487 -3.69 -20.08 -16.39
N LEU A 488 -4.31 -20.18 -15.22
CA LEU A 488 -5.65 -19.66 -15.01
C LEU A 488 -5.72 -18.13 -15.17
N LEU A 489 -4.70 -17.39 -14.68
CA LEU A 489 -4.62 -15.93 -14.89
C LEU A 489 -4.48 -15.56 -16.37
N GLU A 490 -3.76 -16.35 -17.17
CA GLU A 490 -3.66 -16.13 -18.61
C GLU A 490 -5.02 -16.29 -19.30
N GLU A 491 -5.79 -17.30 -18.93
CA GLU A 491 -7.17 -17.50 -19.41
C GLU A 491 -8.08 -16.34 -18.95
N ILE A 492 -7.97 -15.92 -17.69
CA ILE A 492 -8.71 -14.77 -17.15
C ILE A 492 -8.34 -13.49 -17.91
N GLY A 493 -7.06 -13.30 -18.27
CA GLY A 493 -6.62 -12.16 -19.06
C GLY A 493 -7.28 -12.07 -20.45
N GLU A 494 -7.48 -13.20 -21.13
CA GLU A 494 -8.25 -13.23 -22.38
C GLU A 494 -9.71 -12.81 -22.15
N ARG A 495 -10.30 -13.23 -21.04
CA ARG A 495 -11.67 -12.88 -20.66
C ARG A 495 -11.81 -11.40 -20.28
N VAL A 496 -10.82 -10.83 -19.56
CA VAL A 496 -10.77 -9.39 -19.25
C VAL A 496 -10.82 -8.55 -20.51
N ARG A 497 -10.06 -8.92 -21.53
CA ARG A 497 -10.06 -8.24 -22.84
C ARG A 497 -11.39 -8.35 -23.60
N LYS A 498 -12.21 -9.33 -23.26
CA LYS A 498 -13.53 -9.61 -23.88
C LYS A 498 -14.71 -9.24 -22.99
N THR A 499 -14.50 -8.39 -21.96
CA THR A 499 -15.61 -7.90 -21.14
C THR A 499 -16.44 -6.86 -21.89
N LYS A 500 -17.72 -6.78 -21.55
CA LYS A 500 -18.65 -5.76 -22.04
C LYS A 500 -19.32 -5.00 -20.90
N LEU A 501 -19.79 -3.81 -21.20
CA LEU A 501 -20.59 -3.02 -20.28
C LEU A 501 -22.05 -3.50 -20.29
N ALA A 502 -22.62 -3.73 -19.12
CA ALA A 502 -24.05 -3.96 -18.96
C ALA A 502 -24.84 -2.64 -19.09
N ASP A 503 -24.25 -1.55 -18.62
CA ASP A 503 -24.79 -0.19 -18.74
C ASP A 503 -23.88 0.64 -19.66
N THR A 504 -24.43 1.17 -20.74
CA THR A 504 -23.74 2.00 -21.73
C THR A 504 -24.06 3.50 -21.58
N SER A 505 -24.79 3.89 -20.55
CA SER A 505 -25.00 5.30 -20.21
C SER A 505 -23.66 5.99 -19.91
N LYS A 506 -23.60 7.31 -19.99
CA LYS A 506 -22.36 8.07 -19.70
C LYS A 506 -22.35 8.65 -18.30
N ALA A 507 -23.48 9.20 -17.86
CA ALA A 507 -23.57 9.92 -16.59
C ALA A 507 -23.53 8.95 -15.40
N PHE A 508 -22.60 9.17 -14.47
CA PHE A 508 -22.39 8.35 -13.26
C PHE A 508 -22.34 6.83 -13.54
N ASN A 509 -21.71 6.43 -14.64
CA ASN A 509 -21.59 5.03 -15.01
C ASN A 509 -20.47 4.32 -14.21
N THR A 510 -20.81 3.82 -13.02
CA THR A 510 -19.89 3.07 -12.17
C THR A 510 -19.50 1.72 -12.78
N ALA A 511 -20.36 1.10 -13.59
CA ALA A 511 -20.04 -0.14 -14.29
C ALA A 511 -18.87 0.05 -15.29
N ARG A 512 -18.82 1.21 -15.95
CA ARG A 512 -17.71 1.58 -16.84
C ARG A 512 -16.40 1.73 -16.04
N ILE A 513 -16.44 2.36 -14.87
CA ILE A 513 -15.28 2.50 -14.01
C ILE A 513 -14.81 1.13 -13.49
N GLU A 514 -15.73 0.27 -13.03
CA GLU A 514 -15.40 -1.08 -12.56
C GLU A 514 -14.79 -1.97 -13.65
N ALA A 515 -15.21 -1.81 -14.90
CA ALA A 515 -14.61 -2.51 -16.03
C ALA A 515 -13.16 -2.05 -16.29
N LEU A 516 -12.90 -0.74 -16.18
CA LEU A 516 -11.55 -0.18 -16.27
C LEU A 516 -10.66 -0.61 -15.09
N GLU A 517 -11.22 -0.68 -13.89
CA GLU A 517 -10.53 -1.18 -12.69
C GLU A 517 -10.17 -2.67 -12.82
N LEU A 518 -10.99 -3.47 -13.49
CA LEU A 518 -10.70 -4.89 -13.75
C LEU A 518 -9.42 -5.07 -14.58
N ASP A 519 -9.19 -4.22 -15.58
CA ASP A 519 -7.94 -4.22 -16.35
C ASP A 519 -6.75 -4.00 -15.41
N ASN A 520 -6.84 -3.02 -14.49
CA ASN A 520 -5.78 -2.72 -13.52
C ASN A 520 -5.53 -3.90 -12.56
N LEU A 521 -6.59 -4.48 -12.02
CA LEU A 521 -6.50 -5.65 -11.14
C LEU A 521 -5.80 -6.82 -11.82
N TYR A 522 -6.11 -7.06 -13.10
CA TYR A 522 -5.46 -8.12 -13.87
C TYR A 522 -3.97 -7.88 -14.05
N GLU A 523 -3.56 -6.67 -14.43
CA GLU A 523 -2.14 -6.32 -14.60
C GLU A 523 -1.35 -6.52 -13.30
N VAL A 524 -1.89 -6.07 -12.18
CA VAL A 524 -1.27 -6.24 -10.86
C VAL A 524 -1.22 -7.70 -10.44
N ALA A 525 -2.29 -8.45 -10.63
CA ALA A 525 -2.35 -9.88 -10.29
C ALA A 525 -1.33 -10.69 -11.10
N TYR A 526 -1.22 -10.41 -12.39
CA TYR A 526 -0.26 -11.10 -13.26
C TYR A 526 1.20 -10.78 -12.90
N ALA A 527 1.51 -9.50 -12.65
CA ALA A 527 2.83 -9.08 -12.17
C ALA A 527 3.19 -9.74 -10.82
N THR A 528 2.22 -9.81 -9.89
CA THR A 528 2.37 -10.52 -8.60
C THR A 528 2.70 -12.00 -8.82
N ALA A 529 1.93 -12.68 -9.65
CA ALA A 529 2.10 -14.11 -9.91
C ALA A 529 3.47 -14.43 -10.56
N LYS A 530 3.87 -13.63 -11.54
CA LYS A 530 5.16 -13.78 -12.22
C LYS A 530 6.34 -13.54 -11.28
N SER A 531 6.26 -12.50 -10.44
CA SER A 531 7.31 -12.21 -9.45
C SER A 531 7.38 -13.29 -8.36
N ALA A 532 6.24 -13.79 -7.90
CA ALA A 532 6.17 -14.80 -6.84
C ALA A 532 6.80 -16.15 -7.26
N ILE A 533 6.54 -16.62 -8.46
CA ILE A 533 7.06 -17.92 -8.92
C ILE A 533 8.57 -17.87 -9.16
N GLU A 534 9.09 -16.72 -9.60
CA GLU A 534 10.52 -16.54 -9.87
C GLU A 534 11.35 -16.45 -8.59
N ARG A 535 10.82 -15.88 -7.49
CA ARG A 535 11.55 -15.77 -6.22
C ARG A 535 11.56 -17.12 -5.49
N LYS A 536 12.65 -17.85 -5.64
CA LYS A 536 12.85 -19.22 -5.09
C LYS A 536 13.50 -19.18 -3.70
N GLU A 537 12.86 -18.53 -2.78
CA GLU A 537 13.23 -18.44 -1.37
C GLU A 537 11.98 -18.14 -0.53
N SER A 538 12.12 -18.17 0.79
CA SER A 538 11.16 -17.58 1.73
C SER A 538 11.79 -16.36 2.41
N ARG A 539 11.10 -15.18 2.33
CA ARG A 539 11.58 -13.93 2.90
C ARG A 539 10.38 -13.04 3.27
N GLY A 540 10.32 -12.61 4.53
CA GLY A 540 9.22 -11.77 5.01
C GLY A 540 7.85 -12.37 4.72
N ALA A 541 7.01 -11.63 4.01
CA ALA A 541 5.66 -12.07 3.63
C ALA A 541 5.64 -13.11 2.49
N HIS A 542 6.72 -13.29 1.76
CA HIS A 542 6.83 -14.31 0.72
C HIS A 542 7.28 -15.64 1.32
N ALA A 543 6.34 -16.56 1.54
CA ALA A 543 6.57 -17.87 2.14
C ALA A 543 6.35 -19.00 1.13
N ARG A 544 7.42 -19.71 0.78
CA ARG A 544 7.45 -20.83 -0.17
C ARG A 544 7.57 -22.16 0.56
N ASN A 545 6.61 -23.06 0.39
CA ASN A 545 6.68 -24.41 0.96
C ASN A 545 7.77 -25.28 0.31
N ASP A 546 8.11 -24.99 -0.93
CA ASP A 546 9.15 -25.67 -1.72
C ASP A 546 10.55 -25.03 -1.59
N PHE A 547 10.65 -23.82 -1.02
CA PHE A 547 11.90 -23.10 -0.73
C PHE A 547 11.77 -22.38 0.62
N THR A 548 11.86 -23.12 1.71
CA THR A 548 11.54 -22.62 3.07
C THR A 548 12.57 -21.67 3.64
N GLU A 549 13.80 -21.71 3.14
CA GLU A 549 14.92 -20.90 3.65
C GLU A 549 15.06 -19.58 2.89
N ARG A 550 15.61 -18.56 3.58
CA ARG A 550 16.05 -17.31 2.99
C ARG A 550 17.39 -17.54 2.24
N ASP A 551 17.47 -17.05 1.03
CA ASP A 551 18.64 -17.18 0.15
C ASP A 551 19.27 -15.80 -0.11
N ASP A 552 20.22 -15.40 0.74
CA ASP A 552 20.91 -14.13 0.60
C ASP A 552 21.94 -14.11 -0.55
N GLU A 553 22.37 -15.26 -1.04
CA GLU A 553 23.29 -15.34 -2.17
C GLU A 553 22.62 -14.95 -3.49
N ASN A 554 21.42 -15.46 -3.74
CA ASN A 554 20.72 -15.26 -5.01
C ASN A 554 19.61 -14.21 -4.93
N TRP A 555 19.00 -13.99 -3.74
CA TRP A 555 17.78 -13.25 -3.59
C TRP A 555 17.86 -12.06 -2.61
N LEU A 556 19.05 -11.65 -2.16
CA LEU A 556 19.24 -10.35 -1.49
C LEU A 556 19.17 -9.23 -2.54
N LYS A 557 18.05 -9.20 -3.26
CA LYS A 557 17.76 -8.38 -4.44
C LYS A 557 16.27 -8.02 -4.45
N HIS A 558 15.95 -6.91 -5.08
CA HIS A 558 14.58 -6.63 -5.51
C HIS A 558 14.22 -7.45 -6.75
N SER A 559 12.95 -7.81 -6.90
CA SER A 559 12.38 -8.33 -8.15
C SER A 559 11.88 -7.18 -8.99
N MET A 560 12.19 -7.18 -10.29
CA MET A 560 11.69 -6.17 -11.25
C MET A 560 10.89 -6.86 -12.33
N TYR A 561 9.59 -6.62 -12.40
CA TYR A 561 8.75 -7.15 -13.48
C TYR A 561 8.66 -6.13 -14.63
N PHE A 562 9.06 -6.57 -15.82
CA PHE A 562 9.02 -5.80 -17.05
C PHE A 562 7.84 -6.25 -17.92
N PRO A 563 6.83 -5.40 -18.17
CA PRO A 563 5.58 -5.84 -18.78
C PRO A 563 5.69 -6.15 -20.29
N LEU A 564 6.63 -5.53 -21.01
CA LEU A 564 6.72 -5.67 -22.46
C LEU A 564 7.13 -7.09 -22.90
N ASP A 565 8.03 -7.72 -22.17
CA ASP A 565 8.51 -9.08 -22.40
C ASP A 565 8.10 -10.07 -21.30
N LYS A 566 7.31 -9.60 -20.32
CA LYS A 566 6.83 -10.38 -19.17
C LYS A 566 7.97 -11.03 -18.35
N ARG A 567 9.13 -10.42 -18.37
CA ARG A 567 10.34 -10.87 -17.70
C ARG A 567 10.39 -10.36 -16.26
N VAL A 568 10.89 -11.20 -15.36
CA VAL A 568 11.30 -10.78 -14.01
C VAL A 568 12.81 -10.68 -13.97
N GLY A 569 13.31 -9.47 -13.76
CA GLY A 569 14.72 -9.17 -13.53
C GLY A 569 15.00 -8.92 -12.05
N LYS A 570 16.20 -8.47 -11.76
CA LYS A 570 16.66 -8.13 -10.40
C LYS A 570 17.23 -6.72 -10.36
N ARG A 571 17.09 -6.07 -9.21
CA ARG A 571 17.70 -4.79 -8.89
C ARG A 571 18.44 -4.93 -7.56
N ASP A 572 19.60 -4.29 -7.44
CA ASP A 572 20.38 -4.32 -6.20
C ASP A 572 19.67 -3.58 -5.07
N VAL A 573 19.72 -4.14 -3.87
CA VAL A 573 19.32 -3.44 -2.65
C VAL A 573 20.38 -2.40 -2.30
N ASN A 574 19.95 -1.20 -1.93
CA ASN A 574 20.87 -0.16 -1.49
C ASN A 574 21.26 -0.34 -0.02
N PHE A 575 22.49 -0.76 0.22
CA PHE A 575 23.08 -0.93 1.55
C PHE A 575 23.92 0.26 2.01
N ALA A 576 23.78 1.42 1.38
CA ALA A 576 24.60 2.60 1.66
C ALA A 576 23.79 3.74 2.30
N PRO A 577 23.47 3.68 3.60
CA PRO A 577 22.92 4.83 4.30
C PRO A 577 23.95 5.96 4.34
N LYS A 578 23.49 7.21 4.52
CA LYS A 578 24.36 8.39 4.39
C LYS A 578 25.09 8.77 5.67
N THR A 579 24.45 8.58 6.84
CA THR A 579 24.93 9.13 8.12
C THR A 579 25.15 8.08 9.20
N VAL A 580 24.72 6.84 8.98
CA VAL A 580 24.83 5.74 9.93
C VAL A 580 25.52 4.54 9.30
N PRO A 581 26.11 3.61 10.10
CA PRO A 581 26.65 2.37 9.56
C PRO A 581 25.58 1.49 8.93
N THR A 582 25.98 0.73 7.90
CA THR A 582 25.13 -0.27 7.25
C THR A 582 24.72 -1.38 8.21
N PHE A 583 23.46 -1.74 8.23
CA PHE A 583 22.96 -2.94 8.91
C PHE A 583 23.11 -4.15 8.00
N GLN A 584 23.99 -5.06 8.39
CA GLN A 584 24.23 -6.30 7.64
C GLN A 584 23.10 -7.33 7.86
N PRO A 585 22.75 -8.15 6.85
CA PRO A 585 21.74 -9.19 6.98
C PRO A 585 22.05 -10.15 8.14
N LYS A 586 21.02 -10.38 8.97
CA LYS A 586 21.03 -11.35 10.07
C LYS A 586 19.76 -12.19 10.05
N VAL A 587 19.77 -13.33 10.72
CA VAL A 587 18.54 -14.08 10.97
C VAL A 587 17.63 -13.23 11.88
N ARG A 588 16.36 -13.11 11.49
CA ARG A 588 15.38 -12.40 12.32
C ARG A 588 14.95 -13.26 13.50
N THR A 589 15.03 -12.69 14.68
CA THR A 589 14.53 -13.30 15.94
C THR A 589 13.49 -12.37 16.58
N TYR A 590 12.39 -12.96 17.06
CA TYR A 590 11.25 -12.25 17.67
C TYR A 590 10.84 -12.86 19.00
#